data_75433c44c9cc087709a46c5b2469744f
#
_entry.id   75433c44c9cc087709a46c5b2469744f
#
_cell.length_a   1.000
_cell.length_b   1.000
_cell.length_c   1.000
_cell.angle_alpha   90.00
_cell.angle_beta   90.00
_cell.angle_gamma   90.00
#
_symmetry.space_group_name_H-M   'P 1'
#
loop_
_entity.id
_entity.type
_entity.pdbx_description
1 polymer ?
#
loop_
_entity_poly.entity_id
_entity_poly.type
_entity_poly.pdbx_seq_one_letter_code
_entity_poly.pdbx_strand_id
1 'polypeptide(L)'
;WRHMRDGFYLENMHGVDWKAMKAKYEVLLPYVKTRLDLNYLIGELIGELNCGHAYINPGETDRPDRLQTGLLGAEVSRDKSGYFRIEKIIPGASWNKELRSPLTEPGVKAAAGDYIIAVDGVAANMVKDLYSLLVGKAGVPTELTLNSTPSAAGARKVVINPIANEYPLYHYNWIQ
;
A
#
# COMPACT_ATOMS: atom_id res chain seq x y z
N TRP A 1 25.41 -18.93 -0.65
CA TRP A 1 25.84 -20.32 -0.87
C TRP A 1 25.92 -21.11 0.44
N ARG A 2 26.65 -20.58 1.48
CA ARG A 2 26.83 -21.29 2.77
C ARG A 2 25.51 -21.56 3.48
N HIS A 3 24.62 -20.57 3.58
CA HIS A 3 23.33 -20.76 4.25
C HIS A 3 22.52 -21.90 3.64
N MET A 4 22.50 -22.00 2.31
CA MET A 4 21.82 -23.12 1.65
C MET A 4 22.58 -24.44 1.89
N ARG A 5 23.90 -24.45 1.79
CA ARG A 5 24.69 -25.65 2.07
C ARG A 5 24.41 -26.22 3.47
N ASP A 6 24.34 -25.33 4.48
CA ASP A 6 24.30 -25.74 5.89
C ASP A 6 22.87 -25.89 6.44
N GLY A 7 21.87 -25.32 5.77
CA GLY A 7 20.49 -25.26 6.24
C GLY A 7 19.44 -25.82 5.27
N PHE A 8 19.83 -26.35 4.12
CA PHE A 8 18.86 -26.93 3.21
C PHE A 8 18.30 -28.24 3.79
N TYR A 9 17.02 -28.49 3.61
CA TYR A 9 16.30 -29.59 4.27
C TYR A 9 16.65 -30.99 3.74
N LEU A 10 17.29 -31.08 2.56
CA LEU A 10 17.80 -32.33 1.98
C LEU A 10 19.31 -32.26 1.80
N GLU A 11 20.04 -33.21 2.36
CA GLU A 11 21.50 -33.27 2.27
C GLU A 11 22.01 -33.35 0.84
N ASN A 12 21.27 -34.02 -0.07
CA ASN A 12 21.64 -34.17 -1.47
C ASN A 12 21.26 -32.95 -2.34
N MET A 13 20.74 -31.86 -1.76
CA MET A 13 20.40 -30.61 -2.48
C MET A 13 19.52 -30.84 -3.71
N HIS A 14 18.53 -31.74 -3.66
CA HIS A 14 17.73 -32.22 -4.80
C HIS A 14 18.55 -32.85 -5.93
N GLY A 15 19.72 -33.39 -5.62
CA GLY A 15 20.64 -33.97 -6.61
C GLY A 15 21.52 -32.94 -7.32
N VAL A 16 21.49 -31.70 -6.91
CA VAL A 16 22.30 -30.61 -7.47
C VAL A 16 23.72 -30.66 -6.88
N ASP A 17 24.74 -30.65 -7.73
CA ASP A 17 26.10 -30.40 -7.29
C ASP A 17 26.27 -28.95 -6.85
N TRP A 18 25.97 -28.71 -5.55
CA TRP A 18 25.99 -27.37 -4.99
C TRP A 18 27.36 -26.71 -5.01
N LYS A 19 28.45 -27.50 -5.00
CA LYS A 19 29.81 -27.00 -5.14
C LYS A 19 30.09 -26.51 -6.57
N ALA A 20 29.65 -27.28 -7.57
CA ALA A 20 29.74 -26.87 -8.97
C ALA A 20 28.91 -25.59 -9.22
N MET A 21 27.73 -25.46 -8.61
CA MET A 21 26.92 -24.25 -8.72
C MET A 21 27.63 -23.01 -8.13
N LYS A 22 28.37 -23.16 -7.04
CA LYS A 22 29.23 -22.07 -6.54
C LYS A 22 30.20 -21.61 -7.63
N ALA A 23 30.94 -22.52 -8.21
CA ALA A 23 31.94 -22.21 -9.24
C ALA A 23 31.30 -21.56 -10.49
N LYS A 24 30.11 -22.05 -10.90
CA LYS A 24 29.33 -21.50 -12.02
C LYS A 24 28.99 -20.03 -11.83
N TYR A 25 28.55 -19.62 -10.64
CA TYR A 25 28.08 -18.27 -10.37
C TYR A 25 29.19 -17.33 -9.86
N GLU A 26 30.25 -17.86 -9.23
CA GLU A 26 31.36 -17.07 -8.70
C GLU A 26 32.09 -16.25 -9.76
N VAL A 27 32.15 -16.72 -11.00
CA VAL A 27 32.75 -16.00 -12.13
C VAL A 27 32.01 -14.74 -12.51
N LEU A 28 30.76 -14.59 -12.09
CA LEU A 28 29.93 -13.40 -12.35
C LEU A 28 30.11 -12.31 -11.30
N LEU A 29 30.69 -12.62 -10.14
CA LEU A 29 30.87 -11.65 -9.04
C LEU A 29 31.63 -10.36 -9.44
N PRO A 30 32.68 -10.40 -10.28
CA PRO A 30 33.38 -9.18 -10.72
C PRO A 30 32.49 -8.20 -11.50
N TYR A 31 31.37 -8.67 -12.07
CA TYR A 31 30.42 -7.86 -12.85
C TYR A 31 29.29 -7.28 -11.99
N VAL A 32 29.15 -7.72 -10.75
CA VAL A 32 28.18 -7.20 -9.79
C VAL A 32 28.61 -5.79 -9.34
N LYS A 33 27.78 -4.79 -9.64
CA LYS A 33 28.05 -3.38 -9.29
C LYS A 33 27.10 -2.82 -8.24
N THR A 34 25.92 -3.39 -8.13
CA THR A 34 24.88 -2.94 -7.20
C THR A 34 24.39 -4.07 -6.31
N ARG A 35 23.71 -3.71 -5.24
CA ARG A 35 23.03 -4.72 -4.40
C ARG A 35 21.94 -5.46 -5.17
N LEU A 36 21.30 -4.82 -6.12
CA LEU A 36 20.26 -5.46 -6.95
C LEU A 36 20.89 -6.52 -7.88
N ASP A 37 22.04 -6.25 -8.48
CA ASP A 37 22.77 -7.23 -9.29
C ASP A 37 23.14 -8.46 -8.44
N LEU A 38 23.62 -8.21 -7.21
CA LEU A 38 23.94 -9.29 -6.28
C LEU A 38 22.70 -10.12 -5.93
N ASN A 39 21.58 -9.48 -5.66
CA ASN A 39 20.33 -10.16 -5.35
C ASN A 39 19.85 -11.00 -6.53
N TYR A 40 19.96 -10.47 -7.75
CA TYR A 40 19.65 -11.22 -8.96
C TYR A 40 20.52 -12.48 -9.07
N LEU A 41 21.83 -12.31 -8.93
CA LEU A 41 22.78 -13.42 -9.00
C LEU A 41 22.53 -14.50 -7.91
N ILE A 42 22.20 -14.07 -6.70
CA ILE A 42 21.83 -15.00 -5.62
C ILE A 42 20.50 -15.69 -5.95
N GLY A 43 19.53 -14.97 -6.52
CA GLY A 43 18.26 -15.53 -6.96
C GLY A 43 18.44 -16.65 -7.99
N GLU A 44 19.28 -16.42 -9.00
CA GLU A 44 19.63 -17.43 -10.01
C GLU A 44 20.31 -18.64 -9.36
N LEU A 45 21.28 -18.41 -8.45
CA LEU A 45 21.97 -19.49 -7.73
C LEU A 45 21.00 -20.37 -6.92
N ILE A 46 20.07 -19.76 -6.16
CA ILE A 46 19.11 -20.55 -5.36
C ILE A 46 18.04 -21.21 -6.24
N GLY A 47 17.77 -20.65 -7.42
CA GLY A 47 16.87 -21.24 -8.41
C GLY A 47 17.34 -22.62 -8.89
N GLU A 48 18.64 -22.88 -8.91
CA GLU A 48 19.20 -24.19 -9.27
C GLU A 48 18.74 -25.32 -8.34
N LEU A 49 18.32 -25.00 -7.13
CA LEU A 49 17.79 -25.97 -6.18
C LEU A 49 16.39 -26.49 -6.54
N ASN A 50 15.77 -25.89 -7.58
CA ASN A 50 14.41 -26.25 -8.02
C ASN A 50 13.41 -26.29 -6.85
N CYS A 51 13.47 -25.27 -6.00
CA CYS A 51 12.68 -25.13 -4.80
C CYS A 51 11.66 -24.00 -4.99
N GLY A 52 10.37 -24.29 -4.91
CA GLY A 52 9.34 -23.26 -4.83
C GLY A 52 9.50 -22.47 -3.51
N HIS A 53 9.09 -21.22 -3.48
CA HIS A 53 9.16 -20.37 -2.29
C HIS A 53 10.57 -20.09 -1.72
N ALA A 54 11.60 -20.18 -2.56
CA ALA A 54 12.94 -19.71 -2.22
C ALA A 54 13.13 -18.28 -2.72
N TYR A 55 13.38 -17.34 -1.81
CA TYR A 55 13.45 -15.91 -2.12
C TYR A 55 14.72 -15.29 -1.57
N ILE A 56 15.16 -14.21 -2.19
CA ILE A 56 16.22 -13.34 -1.69
C ILE A 56 15.59 -12.03 -1.21
N ASN A 57 15.88 -11.64 0.03
CA ASN A 57 15.49 -10.33 0.53
C ASN A 57 16.43 -9.25 -0.03
N PRO A 58 15.90 -8.05 -0.33
CA PRO A 58 16.69 -6.99 -0.94
C PRO A 58 17.91 -6.57 -0.13
N GLY A 59 17.95 -6.80 1.18
CA GLY A 59 19.03 -6.38 2.05
C GLY A 59 19.11 -4.86 2.18
N GLU A 60 20.32 -4.34 2.42
CA GLU A 60 20.56 -2.90 2.48
C GLU A 60 20.45 -2.29 1.09
N THR A 61 19.43 -1.50 0.89
CA THR A 61 19.20 -0.69 -0.32
C THR A 61 18.74 0.69 0.10
N ASP A 62 19.26 1.71 -0.56
CA ASP A 62 18.74 3.07 -0.40
C ASP A 62 17.29 3.07 -0.85
N ARG A 63 16.39 3.27 0.09
CA ARG A 63 14.97 3.44 -0.19
C ARG A 63 14.58 4.83 0.27
N PRO A 64 14.03 5.65 -0.63
CA PRO A 64 13.47 6.92 -0.20
C PRO A 64 12.33 6.67 0.79
N ASP A 65 12.18 7.58 1.74
CA ASP A 65 11.05 7.56 2.65
C ASP A 65 9.75 7.60 1.85
N ARG A 66 8.89 6.63 2.11
CA ARG A 66 7.58 6.58 1.47
C ARG A 66 6.62 7.52 2.20
N LEU A 67 6.19 8.56 1.51
CA LEU A 67 5.03 9.33 1.96
C LEU A 67 3.79 8.45 1.83
N GLN A 68 3.12 8.22 2.95
CA GLN A 68 1.89 7.44 2.96
C GLN A 68 0.72 8.30 2.53
N THR A 69 0.00 7.87 1.51
CA THR A 69 -1.25 8.51 1.12
C THR A 69 -2.34 8.16 2.14
N GLY A 70 -3.06 9.17 2.60
CA GLY A 70 -4.22 9.00 3.45
C GLY A 70 -5.38 8.40 2.65
N LEU A 71 -6.00 7.34 3.21
CA LEU A 71 -7.14 6.65 2.61
C LEU A 71 -8.40 6.95 3.43
N LEU A 72 -9.54 6.97 2.77
CA LEU A 72 -10.80 7.46 3.35
C LEU A 72 -11.69 6.36 3.93
N GLY A 73 -11.41 5.09 3.63
CA GLY A 73 -12.31 3.98 3.92
C GLY A 73 -13.57 4.05 3.05
N ALA A 74 -13.43 4.42 1.78
CA ALA A 74 -14.55 4.63 0.89
C ALA A 74 -14.18 4.40 -0.59
N GLU A 75 -15.14 3.98 -1.36
CA GLU A 75 -15.09 3.99 -2.82
C GLU A 75 -15.51 5.39 -3.31
N VAL A 76 -14.65 6.02 -4.10
CA VAL A 76 -14.87 7.39 -4.58
C VAL A 76 -14.70 7.43 -6.08
N SER A 77 -15.60 8.10 -6.77
CA SER A 77 -15.51 8.32 -8.21
C SER A 77 -15.49 9.81 -8.55
N ARG A 78 -14.95 10.16 -9.71
CA ARG A 78 -15.01 11.53 -10.20
C ARG A 78 -16.32 11.75 -10.93
N ASP A 79 -17.10 12.74 -10.49
CA ASP A 79 -18.32 13.16 -11.14
C ASP A 79 -18.06 14.11 -12.31
N LYS A 80 -19.05 14.25 -13.21
CA LYS A 80 -19.01 15.19 -14.35
C LYS A 80 -18.84 16.65 -13.95
N SER A 81 -19.19 17.01 -12.73
CA SER A 81 -18.96 18.34 -12.14
C SER A 81 -17.49 18.64 -11.86
N GLY A 82 -16.64 17.60 -11.93
CA GLY A 82 -15.22 17.65 -11.57
C GLY A 82 -14.94 17.36 -10.10
N TYR A 83 -15.94 17.39 -9.22
CA TYR A 83 -15.82 16.96 -7.84
C TYR A 83 -15.80 15.42 -7.73
N PHE A 84 -15.47 14.92 -6.55
CA PHE A 84 -15.45 13.49 -6.27
C PHE A 84 -16.65 13.11 -5.42
N ARG A 85 -17.36 12.06 -5.83
CA ARG A 85 -18.53 11.54 -5.14
C ARG A 85 -18.14 10.29 -4.35
N ILE A 86 -18.62 10.20 -3.12
CA ILE A 86 -18.52 9.01 -2.28
C ILE A 86 -19.59 8.03 -2.76
N GLU A 87 -19.16 6.97 -3.42
CA GLU A 87 -20.06 5.94 -3.93
C GLU A 87 -20.49 4.97 -2.82
N LYS A 88 -19.52 4.62 -1.95
CA LYS A 88 -19.74 3.72 -0.84
C LYS A 88 -18.77 4.04 0.28
N ILE A 89 -19.26 4.02 1.51
CA ILE A 89 -18.41 4.04 2.70
C ILE A 89 -18.25 2.60 3.18
N ILE A 90 -17.00 2.20 3.40
CA ILE A 90 -16.68 0.85 3.89
C ILE A 90 -16.82 0.89 5.41
N PRO A 91 -17.82 0.21 5.98
CA PRO A 91 -18.01 0.22 7.42
C PRO A 91 -16.83 -0.46 8.13
N GLY A 92 -16.48 0.08 9.27
CA GLY A 92 -15.45 -0.46 10.15
C GLY A 92 -16.05 -1.01 11.44
N ALA A 93 -15.14 -1.46 12.31
CA ALA A 93 -15.45 -1.89 13.67
C ALA A 93 -14.76 -0.93 14.65
N SER A 94 -15.52 0.00 15.22
CA SER A 94 -14.98 1.11 16.04
C SER A 94 -14.20 0.66 17.29
N TRP A 95 -14.43 -0.55 17.79
CA TRP A 95 -13.70 -1.13 18.92
C TRP A 95 -12.29 -1.61 18.58
N ASN A 96 -11.98 -1.77 17.29
CA ASN A 96 -10.66 -2.18 16.81
C ASN A 96 -10.01 -1.05 16.03
N LYS A 97 -8.84 -0.58 16.47
CA LYS A 97 -8.11 0.54 15.83
C LYS A 97 -7.74 0.26 14.36
N GLU A 98 -7.46 -1.01 14.01
CA GLU A 98 -7.11 -1.41 12.65
C GLU A 98 -8.31 -1.46 11.71
N LEU A 99 -9.53 -1.51 12.28
CA LEU A 99 -10.78 -1.57 11.54
C LEU A 99 -11.57 -0.26 11.60
N ARG A 100 -10.94 0.84 11.94
CA ARG A 100 -11.59 2.16 11.90
C ARG A 100 -11.75 2.65 10.47
N SER A 101 -12.97 3.00 10.12
CA SER A 101 -13.26 3.69 8.86
C SER A 101 -13.38 5.20 9.11
N PRO A 102 -12.51 6.03 8.52
CA PRO A 102 -12.45 7.46 8.82
C PRO A 102 -13.79 8.20 8.67
N LEU A 103 -14.57 7.80 7.66
CA LEU A 103 -15.85 8.45 7.36
C LEU A 103 -17.02 7.97 8.25
N THR A 104 -16.81 6.91 9.03
CA THR A 104 -17.83 6.41 9.99
C THR A 104 -17.56 6.84 11.44
N GLU A 105 -16.50 7.62 11.69
CA GLU A 105 -16.16 8.08 13.02
C GLU A 105 -17.26 9.02 13.57
N PRO A 106 -17.48 8.99 14.89
CA PRO A 106 -18.49 9.87 15.52
C PRO A 106 -18.28 11.33 15.17
N GLY A 107 -19.34 12.00 14.73
CA GLY A 107 -19.31 13.42 14.36
C GLY A 107 -18.98 13.71 12.89
N VAL A 108 -18.46 12.76 12.12
CA VAL A 108 -18.10 12.97 10.72
C VAL A 108 -19.33 13.15 9.82
N LYS A 109 -20.41 12.42 10.06
CA LYS A 109 -21.69 12.52 9.32
C LYS A 109 -21.53 12.50 7.79
N ALA A 110 -20.57 11.73 7.26
CA ALA A 110 -20.45 11.48 5.84
C ALA A 110 -21.44 10.40 5.40
N ALA A 111 -21.94 10.48 4.17
CA ALA A 111 -22.85 9.51 3.59
C ALA A 111 -22.45 9.16 2.17
N ALA A 112 -22.81 7.96 1.72
CA ALA A 112 -22.77 7.63 0.30
C ALA A 112 -23.66 8.61 -0.47
N GLY A 113 -23.17 9.10 -1.61
CA GLY A 113 -23.81 10.16 -2.37
C GLY A 113 -23.29 11.56 -2.07
N ASP A 114 -22.59 11.79 -0.96
CA ASP A 114 -21.92 13.06 -0.70
C ASP A 114 -20.79 13.32 -1.70
N TYR A 115 -20.57 14.60 -1.96
CA TYR A 115 -19.45 15.08 -2.76
C TYR A 115 -18.35 15.63 -1.86
N ILE A 116 -17.12 15.30 -2.17
CA ILE A 116 -15.93 15.89 -1.57
C ILE A 116 -15.62 17.17 -2.34
N ILE A 117 -15.91 18.30 -1.71
CA ILE A 117 -15.78 19.63 -2.31
C ILE A 117 -14.36 20.17 -2.15
N ALA A 118 -13.75 19.94 -0.98
CA ALA A 118 -12.39 20.36 -0.70
C ALA A 118 -11.71 19.43 0.32
N VAL A 119 -10.38 19.42 0.30
CA VAL A 119 -9.51 18.80 1.30
C VAL A 119 -8.56 19.86 1.82
N ASP A 120 -8.56 20.12 3.13
CA ASP A 120 -7.78 21.20 3.78
C ASP A 120 -7.92 22.56 3.06
N GLY A 121 -9.12 22.89 2.61
CA GLY A 121 -9.41 24.11 1.88
C GLY A 121 -9.05 24.13 0.41
N VAL A 122 -8.35 23.11 -0.11
CA VAL A 122 -8.04 22.97 -1.53
C VAL A 122 -9.23 22.34 -2.27
N ALA A 123 -9.77 23.06 -3.26
CA ALA A 123 -10.94 22.61 -4.01
C ALA A 123 -10.65 21.30 -4.78
N ALA A 124 -11.45 20.27 -4.56
CA ALA A 124 -11.23 18.94 -5.09
C ALA A 124 -11.42 18.88 -6.62
N ASN A 125 -12.22 19.76 -7.21
CA ASN A 125 -12.41 19.82 -8.66
C ASN A 125 -11.21 20.39 -9.43
N MET A 126 -10.21 20.93 -8.72
CA MET A 126 -8.96 21.45 -9.31
C MET A 126 -7.92 20.36 -9.57
N VAL A 127 -8.12 19.17 -9.04
CA VAL A 127 -7.18 18.04 -9.19
C VAL A 127 -7.77 16.93 -10.06
N LYS A 128 -6.90 16.18 -10.72
CA LYS A 128 -7.33 15.00 -11.50
C LYS A 128 -7.58 13.78 -10.63
N ASP A 129 -6.83 13.67 -9.54
CA ASP A 129 -6.88 12.58 -8.58
C ASP A 129 -7.04 13.16 -7.17
N LEU A 130 -8.10 12.75 -6.48
CA LEU A 130 -8.39 13.16 -5.10
C LEU A 130 -7.24 12.83 -4.15
N TYR A 131 -6.64 11.65 -4.32
CA TYR A 131 -5.61 11.16 -3.41
C TYR A 131 -4.32 11.96 -3.48
N SER A 132 -4.13 12.76 -4.53
CA SER A 132 -3.02 13.73 -4.58
C SER A 132 -3.09 14.77 -3.44
N LEU A 133 -4.29 15.11 -2.96
CA LEU A 133 -4.50 16.00 -1.82
C LEU A 133 -4.32 15.30 -0.46
N LEU A 134 -4.22 13.98 -0.47
CA LEU A 134 -4.10 13.14 0.72
C LEU A 134 -2.70 12.54 0.90
N VAL A 135 -1.75 12.90 0.06
CA VAL A 135 -0.34 12.47 0.18
C VAL A 135 0.23 12.98 1.50
N GLY A 136 0.83 12.09 2.30
CA GLY A 136 1.36 12.43 3.62
C GLY A 136 0.30 12.64 4.71
N LYS A 137 -0.98 12.35 4.43
CA LYS A 137 -2.08 12.59 5.37
C LYS A 137 -2.50 11.36 6.17
N ALA A 138 -1.90 10.20 5.96
CA ALA A 138 -2.20 9.02 6.77
C ALA A 138 -1.93 9.28 8.25
N GLY A 139 -2.96 9.13 9.10
CA GLY A 139 -2.89 9.40 10.54
C GLY A 139 -2.83 10.89 10.91
N VAL A 140 -2.95 11.81 9.96
CA VAL A 140 -2.93 13.26 10.19
C VAL A 140 -4.34 13.81 10.11
N PRO A 141 -4.83 14.55 11.13
CA PRO A 141 -6.14 15.20 11.06
C PRO A 141 -6.27 16.04 9.79
N THR A 142 -7.30 15.76 9.02
CA THR A 142 -7.51 16.35 7.69
C THR A 142 -8.95 16.84 7.58
N GLU A 143 -9.14 18.10 7.19
CA GLU A 143 -10.46 18.67 6.98
C GLU A 143 -11.01 18.28 5.61
N LEU A 144 -12.18 17.68 5.59
CA LEU A 144 -12.98 17.50 4.37
C LEU A 144 -14.13 18.48 4.37
N THR A 145 -14.35 19.13 3.24
CA THR A 145 -15.58 19.88 2.97
C THR A 145 -16.48 18.98 2.15
N LEU A 146 -17.65 18.62 2.71
CA LEU A 146 -18.60 17.67 2.12
C LEU A 146 -19.93 18.38 1.81
N ASN A 147 -20.62 17.93 0.76
CA ASN A 147 -21.96 18.38 0.45
C ASN A 147 -22.77 17.26 -0.23
N SER A 148 -24.07 17.28 -0.12
CA SER A 148 -24.99 16.37 -0.86
C SER A 148 -25.12 16.73 -2.34
N THR A 149 -24.64 17.92 -2.73
CA THR A 149 -24.61 18.40 -4.12
C THR A 149 -23.19 18.81 -4.51
N PRO A 150 -22.83 18.79 -5.81
CA PRO A 150 -21.51 19.20 -6.26
C PRO A 150 -21.32 20.73 -6.24
N SER A 151 -21.48 21.32 -5.06
CA SER A 151 -21.42 22.77 -4.84
C SER A 151 -20.76 23.09 -3.51
N ALA A 152 -20.03 24.20 -3.45
CA ALA A 152 -19.49 24.73 -2.20
C ALA A 152 -20.57 25.42 -1.33
N ALA A 153 -21.67 25.88 -1.93
CA ALA A 153 -22.75 26.50 -1.21
C ALA A 153 -23.48 25.46 -0.34
N GLY A 154 -23.58 25.73 0.97
CA GLY A 154 -24.21 24.82 1.94
C GLY A 154 -23.36 23.61 2.32
N ALA A 155 -22.09 23.56 1.89
CA ALA A 155 -21.17 22.51 2.28
C ALA A 155 -20.85 22.57 3.79
N ARG A 156 -20.57 21.40 4.37
CA ARG A 156 -20.16 21.25 5.77
C ARG A 156 -18.71 20.80 5.87
N LYS A 157 -18.04 21.19 6.92
CA LYS A 157 -16.68 20.78 7.22
C LYS A 157 -16.68 19.67 8.26
N VAL A 158 -15.86 18.67 8.03
CA VAL A 158 -15.62 17.57 8.97
C VAL A 158 -14.13 17.30 9.05
N VAL A 159 -13.65 16.87 10.20
CA VAL A 159 -12.26 16.46 10.37
C VAL A 159 -12.23 14.95 10.52
N ILE A 160 -11.35 14.33 9.74
CA ILE A 160 -11.12 12.89 9.75
C ILE A 160 -9.64 12.59 10.00
N ASN A 161 -9.34 11.37 10.38
CA ASN A 161 -7.98 10.84 10.39
C ASN A 161 -7.86 9.77 9.29
N PRO A 162 -7.36 10.14 8.10
CA PRO A 162 -7.18 9.18 7.02
C PRO A 162 -6.27 8.02 7.45
N ILE A 163 -6.54 6.82 6.97
CA ILE A 163 -5.78 5.61 7.31
C ILE A 163 -4.73 5.31 6.25
N ALA A 164 -3.67 4.59 6.64
CA ALA A 164 -2.60 4.20 5.72
C ALA A 164 -2.92 2.95 4.88
N ASN A 165 -3.91 2.15 5.31
CA ASN A 165 -4.24 0.88 4.68
C ASN A 165 -5.72 0.55 4.86
N GLU A 166 -6.43 0.32 3.77
CA GLU A 166 -7.85 -0.06 3.76
C GLU A 166 -8.06 -1.57 3.67
N TYR A 167 -7.01 -2.35 3.42
CA TYR A 167 -7.15 -3.80 3.27
C TYR A 167 -7.86 -4.47 4.47
N PRO A 168 -7.57 -4.11 5.74
CA PRO A 168 -8.29 -4.68 6.88
C PRO A 168 -9.80 -4.40 6.84
N LEU A 169 -10.22 -3.23 6.36
CA LEU A 169 -11.64 -2.88 6.22
C LEU A 169 -12.31 -3.74 5.14
N TYR A 170 -11.70 -3.85 3.96
CA TYR A 170 -12.22 -4.68 2.87
C TYR A 170 -12.30 -6.14 3.29
N HIS A 171 -11.25 -6.67 3.91
CA HIS A 171 -11.22 -8.04 4.40
C HIS A 171 -12.30 -8.30 5.45
N TYR A 172 -12.44 -7.40 6.43
CA TYR A 172 -13.49 -7.50 7.45
C TYR A 172 -14.90 -7.54 6.84
N ASN A 173 -15.19 -6.64 5.88
CA ASN A 173 -16.50 -6.60 5.22
C ASN A 173 -16.73 -7.80 4.28
N TRP A 174 -15.68 -8.44 3.80
CA TRP A 174 -15.81 -9.62 2.96
C TRP A 174 -16.18 -10.87 3.74
N ILE A 175 -15.77 -10.97 5.00
CA ILE A 175 -16.06 -12.14 5.86
C ILE A 175 -17.34 -12.02 6.68
N GLN A 176 -18.07 -10.88 6.65
CA GLN A 176 -19.37 -10.67 7.30
C GLN A 176 -20.50 -11.11 6.38
#